data_330f5b550f0f3a9d6957ca848e2e2efa
#
_entry.id   330f5b550f0f3a9d6957ca848e2e2efa
#
_cell.length_a   1.000
_cell.length_b   1.000
_cell.length_c   1.000
_cell.angle_alpha   90.00
_cell.angle_beta   90.00
_cell.angle_gamma   90.00
#
_symmetry.space_group_name_H-M   'P 1'
#
loop_
_entity.id
_entity.type
_entity.pdbx_description
1 polymer ?
#
loop_
_entity_poly.entity_id
_entity_poly.type
_entity_poly.pdbx_seq_one_letter_code
_entity_poly.pdbx_strand_id
1 'polypeptide(L)'
;MADLSRRRVFTGAVALAGAATIGLNPVAAAQATRQRTGAQHSPSLNFGDYPVVARVRARRALEHLRVLSDKIGPRIAGTEGELRAKDYIARVLRDLRYQVTLQPFKIADKFLGSVRVGKDTWQTGSSPQGLQDATREGVVIDVGDGSAIPADVTGKIVFIAAVTNVADAYLTAAQRGAAAVLLGRIGADPLRRLSAFSPTLPTPVTIPVLGLAQVQAERLRARLAKGTVTVKVSSVQHKNLTSYNVIAERPATFHNPDNKVVMVTAHYDSVPGSPGANDDGSGTVLCLELARVLRYLPTNKAIRFALWGSEEYGLIGSRHYVSQLSEPDIKRITGTFQNDMVATAYDPAHIYWLLSVDGANNATTQAVAAAAKRLGYEPRTKGPVARGSSDHVPFHEKGVPAANFSWRGEGGLALLEPTYHTPEDTIADNISLERLQVSLELIGAAAYDLLRH
;
A
#
# COMPACT_ATOMS: atom_id res chain seq x y z
N MET A 1 -73.14 -10.05 -10.65
CA MET A 1 -73.83 -10.32 -9.39
C MET A 1 -72.78 -10.25 -8.33
N ALA A 2 -72.73 -9.17 -7.61
CA ALA A 2 -73.01 -8.99 -6.19
C ALA A 2 -71.93 -9.67 -5.30
N ASP A 3 -71.35 -9.12 -4.26
CA ASP A 3 -71.55 -7.87 -3.53
C ASP A 3 -70.45 -7.71 -2.48
N LEU A 4 -70.06 -6.51 -2.24
CA LEU A 4 -69.71 -5.80 -1.02
C LEU A 4 -69.16 -6.46 0.26
N SER A 5 -68.01 -5.96 0.70
CA SER A 5 -67.70 -5.32 2.00
C SER A 5 -67.70 -6.16 3.30
N ARG A 6 -66.66 -5.99 4.09
CA ARG A 6 -66.69 -5.34 5.43
C ARG A 6 -65.32 -5.30 6.11
N ARG A 7 -65.00 -4.12 6.57
CA ARG A 7 -63.92 -3.81 7.56
C ARG A 7 -64.18 -4.55 8.88
N ARG A 8 -63.14 -4.98 9.53
CA ARG A 8 -63.09 -5.00 11.01
C ARG A 8 -61.70 -4.68 11.50
N VAL A 9 -61.64 -3.63 12.32
CA VAL A 9 -60.59 -3.21 13.23
C VAL A 9 -60.56 -4.15 14.38
N PHE A 10 -59.34 -4.61 14.81
CA PHE A 10 -59.14 -5.12 16.16
C PHE A 10 -57.83 -4.57 16.72
N THR A 11 -58.00 -3.87 17.84
CA THR A 11 -57.02 -3.34 18.76
C THR A 11 -56.47 -4.44 19.69
N GLY A 12 -55.18 -4.36 19.99
CA GLY A 12 -54.66 -4.69 21.33
C GLY A 12 -53.98 -6.03 21.51
N ALA A 13 -52.70 -6.03 21.73
CA ALA A 13 -52.08 -6.54 22.97
C ALA A 13 -50.54 -6.42 22.86
N VAL A 14 -49.95 -5.75 23.84
CA VAL A 14 -48.52 -5.64 24.08
C VAL A 14 -48.01 -6.97 24.63
N ALA A 15 -46.99 -7.56 24.02
CA ALA A 15 -46.16 -8.58 24.64
C ALA A 15 -44.70 -8.15 24.60
N LEU A 16 -44.14 -7.79 25.76
CA LEU A 16 -42.71 -7.64 25.96
C LEU A 16 -42.04 -9.02 25.81
N ALA A 17 -41.15 -9.12 24.85
CA ALA A 17 -40.18 -10.21 24.80
C ALA A 17 -38.78 -9.58 24.67
N GLY A 18 -37.86 -9.99 25.56
CA GLY A 18 -36.57 -9.38 25.79
C GLY A 18 -35.68 -9.30 24.54
N ALA A 19 -35.16 -8.11 24.30
CA ALA A 19 -34.11 -7.90 23.33
C ALA A 19 -32.76 -8.24 23.96
N ALA A 20 -32.14 -9.30 23.48
CA ALA A 20 -30.72 -9.52 23.66
C ALA A 20 -29.96 -8.39 22.90
N THR A 21 -29.37 -7.48 23.64
CA THR A 21 -28.50 -6.42 23.09
C THR A 21 -27.23 -7.06 22.58
N ILE A 22 -27.16 -7.33 21.27
CA ILE A 22 -25.89 -7.50 20.57
C ILE A 22 -25.26 -6.11 20.53
N GLY A 23 -24.22 -5.91 21.34
CA GLY A 23 -23.46 -4.68 21.37
C GLY A 23 -22.78 -4.40 20.03
N LEU A 24 -23.43 -3.62 19.19
CA LEU A 24 -22.82 -3.02 18.02
C LEU A 24 -21.86 -1.92 18.50
N ASN A 25 -20.60 -2.07 18.17
CA ASN A 25 -19.52 -1.13 18.50
C ASN A 25 -19.91 0.27 17.96
N PRO A 26 -20.05 1.32 18.78
CA PRO A 26 -20.52 2.63 18.33
C PRO A 26 -19.65 3.27 17.26
N VAL A 27 -18.39 2.85 17.13
CA VAL A 27 -17.47 3.29 16.08
C VAL A 27 -17.91 2.78 14.69
N ALA A 28 -18.38 1.54 14.58
CA ALA A 28 -18.85 0.98 13.30
C ALA A 28 -20.16 1.65 12.83
N ALA A 29 -21.06 2.01 13.76
CA ALA A 29 -22.29 2.73 13.44
C ALA A 29 -22.01 4.18 13.00
N ALA A 30 -21.04 4.86 13.61
CA ALA A 30 -20.62 6.20 13.22
C ALA A 30 -19.98 6.24 11.83
N GLN A 31 -19.21 5.22 11.46
CA GLN A 31 -18.63 5.09 10.11
C GLN A 31 -19.70 4.83 9.04
N ALA A 32 -20.70 4.00 9.32
CA ALA A 32 -21.79 3.73 8.38
C ALA A 32 -22.69 4.97 8.16
N THR A 33 -22.86 5.82 9.18
CA THR A 33 -23.67 7.05 9.08
C THR A 33 -22.91 8.18 8.39
N ARG A 34 -21.58 8.29 8.59
CA ARG A 34 -20.74 9.29 7.90
C ARG A 34 -20.61 9.04 6.39
N GLN A 35 -20.74 7.77 5.94
CA GLN A 35 -20.75 7.46 4.50
C GLN A 35 -22.02 7.95 3.77
N ARG A 36 -23.06 8.40 4.47
CA ARG A 36 -24.31 8.89 3.87
C ARG A 36 -24.45 10.42 3.81
N THR A 37 -23.60 11.18 4.50
CA THR A 37 -23.72 12.65 4.56
C THR A 37 -22.68 13.44 3.76
N GLY A 38 -21.79 12.76 3.03
CA GLY A 38 -21.00 13.44 2.00
C GLY A 38 -21.93 13.87 0.87
N ALA A 39 -22.33 15.13 0.86
CA ALA A 39 -23.01 15.72 -0.29
C ALA A 39 -22.15 15.41 -1.52
N GLN A 40 -22.62 14.51 -2.38
CA GLN A 40 -22.08 14.33 -3.71
C GLN A 40 -22.37 15.65 -4.45
N HIS A 41 -21.42 16.57 -4.41
CA HIS A 41 -21.38 17.63 -5.41
C HIS A 41 -21.12 16.88 -6.72
N SER A 42 -22.19 16.67 -7.48
CA SER A 42 -22.03 16.30 -8.88
C SER A 42 -21.36 17.48 -9.53
N PRO A 43 -20.08 17.42 -9.89
CA PRO A 43 -19.45 18.52 -10.57
C PRO A 43 -20.22 18.78 -11.86
N SER A 44 -20.35 20.03 -12.26
CA SER A 44 -20.84 20.38 -13.58
C SER A 44 -19.80 19.85 -14.59
N LEU A 45 -19.95 18.58 -14.97
CA LEU A 45 -19.01 17.88 -15.84
C LEU A 45 -18.95 18.58 -17.20
N ASN A 46 -17.81 19.17 -17.51
CA ASN A 46 -17.60 19.66 -18.85
C ASN A 46 -17.50 18.46 -19.82
N PHE A 47 -17.70 18.74 -21.11
CA PHE A 47 -17.71 17.71 -22.14
C PHE A 47 -16.41 16.91 -22.23
N GLY A 48 -15.28 17.50 -21.79
CA GLY A 48 -13.96 16.87 -21.80
C GLY A 48 -13.73 15.85 -20.68
N ASP A 49 -14.23 16.11 -19.48
CA ASP A 49 -14.01 15.26 -18.30
C ASP A 49 -15.06 14.14 -18.19
N TYR A 50 -16.28 14.37 -18.71
CA TYR A 50 -17.40 13.42 -18.63
C TYR A 50 -17.05 11.97 -19.06
N PRO A 51 -16.33 11.75 -20.19
CA PRO A 51 -16.04 10.39 -20.64
C PRO A 51 -15.27 9.55 -19.62
N VAL A 52 -14.48 10.17 -18.76
CA VAL A 52 -13.71 9.49 -17.71
C VAL A 52 -14.49 9.48 -16.40
N VAL A 53 -14.84 10.65 -15.87
CA VAL A 53 -15.44 10.81 -14.54
C VAL A 53 -16.76 10.02 -14.41
N ALA A 54 -17.58 10.00 -15.45
CA ALA A 54 -18.82 9.22 -15.46
C ALA A 54 -18.59 7.68 -15.44
N ARG A 55 -17.39 7.19 -15.71
CA ARG A 55 -17.11 5.75 -15.87
C ARG A 55 -16.20 5.14 -14.81
N VAL A 56 -15.37 5.95 -14.13
CA VAL A 56 -14.50 5.44 -13.05
C VAL A 56 -15.33 5.03 -11.82
N ARG A 57 -14.94 3.94 -11.16
CA ARG A 57 -15.67 3.38 -10.02
C ARG A 57 -14.69 2.83 -8.98
N ALA A 58 -14.57 3.50 -7.86
CA ALA A 58 -13.75 3.03 -6.73
C ALA A 58 -14.15 1.62 -6.26
N ARG A 59 -15.42 1.25 -6.34
CA ARG A 59 -15.88 -0.11 -5.99
C ARG A 59 -15.30 -1.20 -6.90
N ARG A 60 -15.06 -0.91 -8.19
CA ARG A 60 -14.38 -1.84 -9.11
C ARG A 60 -12.89 -1.93 -8.80
N ALA A 61 -12.25 -0.81 -8.54
CA ALA A 61 -10.86 -0.78 -8.08
C ALA A 61 -10.69 -1.61 -6.78
N LEU A 62 -11.64 -1.49 -5.84
CA LEU A 62 -11.64 -2.28 -4.61
C LEU A 62 -11.69 -3.80 -4.87
N GLU A 63 -12.36 -4.27 -5.91
CA GLU A 63 -12.38 -5.71 -6.27
C GLU A 63 -10.96 -6.20 -6.60
N HIS A 64 -10.17 -5.40 -7.33
CA HIS A 64 -8.76 -5.69 -7.59
C HIS A 64 -7.92 -5.60 -6.32
N LEU A 65 -8.18 -4.61 -5.46
CA LEU A 65 -7.46 -4.44 -4.21
C LEU A 65 -7.64 -5.63 -3.26
N ARG A 66 -8.85 -6.20 -3.19
CA ARG A 66 -9.11 -7.44 -2.44
C ARG A 66 -8.25 -8.62 -2.93
N VAL A 67 -7.96 -8.68 -4.22
CA VAL A 67 -7.06 -9.72 -4.73
C VAL A 67 -5.63 -9.45 -4.30
N LEU A 68 -5.15 -8.23 -4.42
CA LEU A 68 -3.77 -7.86 -4.10
C LEU A 68 -3.49 -7.90 -2.60
N SER A 69 -4.34 -7.29 -1.78
CA SER A 69 -4.13 -7.13 -0.35
C SER A 69 -4.66 -8.31 0.48
N ASP A 70 -5.90 -8.79 0.23
CA ASP A 70 -6.50 -9.83 1.09
C ASP A 70 -6.13 -11.25 0.65
N LYS A 71 -6.06 -11.53 -0.68
CA LYS A 71 -5.82 -12.89 -1.19
C LYS A 71 -4.35 -13.19 -1.45
N ILE A 72 -3.58 -12.22 -1.92
CA ILE A 72 -2.13 -12.35 -2.13
C ILE A 72 -1.41 -11.97 -0.84
N GLY A 73 -1.78 -10.84 -0.24
CA GLY A 73 -1.17 -10.31 0.97
C GLY A 73 0.14 -9.57 0.68
N PRO A 74 1.14 -9.66 1.57
CA PRO A 74 2.42 -8.98 1.38
C PRO A 74 3.10 -9.37 0.07
N ARG A 75 3.49 -8.36 -0.71
CA ARG A 75 4.03 -8.49 -2.07
C ARG A 75 5.51 -8.12 -2.11
N ILE A 76 6.28 -8.74 -1.21
CA ILE A 76 7.70 -8.41 -1.05
C ILE A 76 8.46 -8.70 -2.34
N ALA A 77 9.24 -7.74 -2.80
CA ALA A 77 9.99 -7.78 -4.05
C ALA A 77 10.77 -9.10 -4.25
N GLY A 78 10.59 -9.74 -5.40
CA GLY A 78 11.22 -10.99 -5.80
C GLY A 78 10.65 -12.25 -5.14
N THR A 79 9.68 -12.13 -4.24
CA THR A 79 9.04 -13.29 -3.60
C THR A 79 7.79 -13.75 -4.34
N GLU A 80 7.24 -14.89 -3.91
CA GLU A 80 6.01 -15.44 -4.51
C GLU A 80 4.84 -14.45 -4.48
N GLY A 81 4.72 -13.63 -3.40
CA GLY A 81 3.68 -12.62 -3.28
C GLY A 81 3.74 -11.59 -4.41
N GLU A 82 4.91 -11.03 -4.67
CA GLU A 82 5.11 -10.11 -5.80
C GLU A 82 4.87 -10.79 -7.15
N LEU A 83 5.38 -11.99 -7.35
CA LEU A 83 5.22 -12.73 -8.62
C LEU A 83 3.73 -13.02 -8.92
N ARG A 84 2.96 -13.41 -7.92
CA ARG A 84 1.51 -13.61 -8.04
C ARG A 84 0.77 -12.30 -8.37
N ALA A 85 1.17 -11.20 -7.75
CA ALA A 85 0.60 -9.88 -8.04
C ALA A 85 0.93 -9.43 -9.47
N LYS A 86 2.19 -9.57 -9.91
CA LYS A 86 2.64 -9.34 -11.28
C LYS A 86 1.78 -10.11 -12.30
N ASP A 87 1.58 -11.41 -12.07
CA ASP A 87 0.82 -12.27 -12.99
C ASP A 87 -0.66 -11.87 -13.04
N TYR A 88 -1.23 -11.50 -11.89
CA TYR A 88 -2.59 -10.98 -11.80
C TYR A 88 -2.75 -9.67 -12.57
N ILE A 89 -1.89 -8.69 -12.32
CA ILE A 89 -1.90 -7.37 -12.97
C ILE A 89 -1.74 -7.53 -14.48
N ALA A 90 -0.74 -8.29 -14.90
CA ALA A 90 -0.47 -8.53 -16.34
C ALA A 90 -1.65 -9.19 -17.05
N ARG A 91 -2.32 -10.14 -16.42
CA ARG A 91 -3.52 -10.77 -16.95
C ARG A 91 -4.64 -9.76 -17.12
N VAL A 92 -4.96 -8.97 -16.07
CA VAL A 92 -6.02 -7.94 -16.13
C VAL A 92 -5.76 -6.97 -17.29
N LEU A 93 -4.53 -6.50 -17.46
CA LEU A 93 -4.18 -5.55 -18.52
C LEU A 93 -4.25 -6.18 -19.92
N ARG A 94 -3.88 -7.47 -20.08
CA ARG A 94 -4.06 -8.21 -21.34
C ARG A 94 -5.55 -8.41 -21.68
N ASP A 95 -6.37 -8.74 -20.70
CA ASP A 95 -7.83 -8.87 -20.87
C ASP A 95 -8.47 -7.53 -21.29
N LEU A 96 -7.89 -6.43 -20.87
CA LEU A 96 -8.23 -5.08 -21.31
C LEU A 96 -7.63 -4.72 -22.70
N ARG A 97 -6.94 -5.65 -23.39
CA ARG A 97 -6.36 -5.49 -24.73
C ARG A 97 -5.20 -4.50 -24.81
N TYR A 98 -4.48 -4.28 -23.71
CA TYR A 98 -3.19 -3.59 -23.75
C TYR A 98 -2.08 -4.53 -24.23
N GLN A 99 -1.06 -3.97 -24.88
CA GLN A 99 0.20 -4.67 -25.14
C GLN A 99 1.00 -4.69 -23.84
N VAL A 100 1.17 -5.87 -23.25
CA VAL A 100 1.80 -6.03 -21.94
C VAL A 100 3.20 -6.62 -22.07
N THR A 101 4.18 -5.88 -21.60
CA THR A 101 5.58 -6.29 -21.46
C THR A 101 5.90 -6.51 -19.98
N LEU A 102 6.54 -7.62 -19.66
CA LEU A 102 7.13 -7.88 -18.36
C LEU A 102 8.64 -7.61 -18.49
N GLN A 103 9.14 -6.62 -17.76
CA GLN A 103 10.55 -6.25 -17.77
C GLN A 103 11.23 -6.80 -16.51
N PRO A 104 12.02 -7.88 -16.59
CA PRO A 104 12.72 -8.48 -15.47
C PRO A 104 13.97 -7.68 -15.10
N PHE A 105 14.30 -7.66 -13.81
CA PHE A 105 15.56 -7.13 -13.29
C PHE A 105 16.00 -7.87 -12.03
N LYS A 106 17.30 -7.92 -11.78
CA LYS A 106 17.86 -8.55 -10.59
C LYS A 106 17.78 -7.62 -9.40
N ILE A 107 17.52 -8.21 -8.25
CA ILE A 107 17.50 -7.52 -6.96
C ILE A 107 18.34 -8.27 -5.92
N ALA A 108 18.69 -7.56 -4.85
CA ALA A 108 19.43 -8.13 -3.74
C ALA A 108 18.65 -9.22 -3.01
N ASP A 109 19.37 -10.13 -2.37
CA ASP A 109 18.80 -11.15 -1.50
C ASP A 109 17.89 -10.53 -0.43
N LYS A 110 16.86 -11.27 -0.01
CA LYS A 110 15.95 -10.88 1.07
C LYS A 110 16.09 -11.84 2.24
N PHE A 111 16.08 -11.26 3.43
CA PHE A 111 16.13 -12.00 4.70
C PHE A 111 14.78 -11.83 5.38
N LEU A 112 13.95 -12.86 5.30
CA LEU A 112 12.57 -12.81 5.79
C LEU A 112 12.39 -13.75 6.96
N GLY A 113 11.47 -13.40 7.84
CA GLY A 113 11.08 -14.19 8.98
C GLY A 113 9.61 -14.43 9.06
N SER A 114 9.21 -15.42 9.82
CA SER A 114 7.84 -15.60 10.25
C SER A 114 7.78 -16.03 11.71
N VAL A 115 6.73 -15.56 12.40
CA VAL A 115 6.44 -15.94 13.79
C VAL A 115 5.00 -16.46 13.84
N ARG A 116 4.83 -17.75 14.14
CA ARG A 116 3.52 -18.35 14.38
C ARG A 116 3.20 -18.33 15.86
N VAL A 117 2.09 -17.67 16.20
CA VAL A 117 1.58 -17.49 17.56
C VAL A 117 0.16 -18.05 17.63
N GLY A 118 0.00 -19.28 18.11
CA GLY A 118 -1.27 -20.00 18.03
C GLY A 118 -1.69 -20.23 16.57
N LYS A 119 -2.85 -19.69 16.17
CA LYS A 119 -3.36 -19.78 14.78
C LYS A 119 -2.83 -18.68 13.84
N ASP A 120 -2.24 -17.64 14.38
CA ASP A 120 -1.79 -16.51 13.60
C ASP A 120 -0.35 -16.72 13.13
N THR A 121 -0.05 -16.32 11.89
CA THR A 121 1.32 -16.27 11.35
C THR A 121 1.62 -14.84 10.95
N TRP A 122 2.67 -14.27 11.55
CA TRP A 122 3.15 -12.94 11.28
C TRP A 122 4.39 -13.01 10.40
N GLN A 123 4.39 -12.29 9.31
CA GLN A 123 5.58 -12.11 8.50
C GLN A 123 6.43 -10.98 9.09
N THR A 124 7.74 -11.17 9.07
CA THR A 124 8.73 -10.23 9.64
C THR A 124 9.96 -10.17 8.75
N GLY A 125 10.92 -9.30 9.08
CA GLY A 125 12.28 -9.42 8.58
C GLY A 125 13.12 -10.33 9.47
N SER A 126 14.19 -10.91 8.94
CA SER A 126 15.23 -11.58 9.70
C SER A 126 16.60 -10.92 9.50
N SER A 127 17.47 -11.05 10.48
CA SER A 127 18.82 -10.50 10.40
C SER A 127 19.70 -11.31 9.44
N PRO A 128 20.39 -10.70 8.46
CA PRO A 128 21.37 -11.40 7.65
C PRO A 128 22.57 -11.95 8.45
N GLN A 129 22.84 -11.42 9.64
CA GLN A 129 23.87 -11.88 10.56
C GLN A 129 23.38 -12.96 11.55
N GLY A 130 22.08 -13.28 11.55
CA GLY A 130 21.51 -14.40 12.29
C GLY A 130 21.48 -15.68 11.45
N LEU A 131 21.19 -16.81 12.09
CA LEU A 131 21.02 -18.08 11.40
C LEU A 131 19.85 -18.00 10.42
N GLN A 132 20.07 -18.36 9.15
CA GLN A 132 19.07 -18.43 8.10
C GLN A 132 18.67 -19.90 7.83
N ASP A 133 17.57 -20.06 7.08
CA ASP A 133 17.01 -21.36 6.69
C ASP A 133 16.77 -22.28 7.90
N ALA A 134 16.28 -21.67 8.98
CA ALA A 134 16.12 -22.31 10.27
C ALA A 134 14.74 -22.09 10.86
N THR A 135 14.28 -23.10 11.58
CA THR A 135 13.03 -23.04 12.35
C THR A 135 13.31 -23.40 13.80
N ARG A 136 12.75 -22.64 14.73
CA ARG A 136 12.83 -22.86 16.18
C ARG A 136 11.46 -22.74 16.80
N GLU A 137 11.21 -23.53 17.83
CA GLU A 137 9.97 -23.42 18.61
C GLU A 137 10.34 -23.36 20.10
N GLY A 138 9.68 -22.54 20.87
CA GLY A 138 9.95 -22.40 22.28
C GLY A 138 9.01 -21.43 23.00
N VAL A 139 9.05 -21.48 24.31
CA VAL A 139 8.34 -20.54 25.17
C VAL A 139 9.02 -19.18 25.08
N VAL A 140 8.21 -18.13 24.94
CA VAL A 140 8.68 -16.74 24.90
C VAL A 140 8.96 -16.20 26.29
N ILE A 141 10.11 -15.55 26.46
CA ILE A 141 10.45 -14.74 27.64
C ILE A 141 10.58 -13.28 27.21
N ASP A 142 9.73 -12.41 27.76
CA ASP A 142 9.87 -10.95 27.59
C ASP A 142 10.97 -10.45 28.57
N VAL A 143 12.02 -9.90 28.03
CA VAL A 143 13.16 -9.33 28.78
C VAL A 143 13.18 -7.78 28.69
N GLY A 144 12.06 -7.18 28.34
CA GLY A 144 11.90 -5.72 28.30
C GLY A 144 12.81 -5.06 27.27
N ASP A 145 13.78 -4.28 27.73
CA ASP A 145 14.77 -3.59 26.90
C ASP A 145 16.06 -4.42 26.69
N GLY A 146 16.10 -5.64 27.24
CA GLY A 146 17.26 -6.52 27.14
C GLY A 146 18.35 -6.29 28.19
N SER A 147 18.17 -5.35 29.12
CA SER A 147 19.16 -5.07 30.19
C SER A 147 19.30 -6.20 31.20
N ALA A 148 18.27 -7.02 31.38
CA ALA A 148 18.21 -8.10 32.36
C ALA A 148 17.77 -9.44 31.74
N ILE A 149 18.65 -10.08 30.99
CA ILE A 149 18.40 -11.42 30.45
C ILE A 149 18.71 -12.46 31.55
N PRO A 150 17.82 -13.44 31.82
CA PRO A 150 18.10 -14.53 32.76
C PRO A 150 19.39 -15.29 32.43
N ALA A 151 20.10 -15.83 33.44
CA ALA A 151 21.37 -16.55 33.27
C ALA A 151 21.24 -17.79 32.37
N ASP A 152 20.07 -18.44 32.37
CA ASP A 152 19.72 -19.56 31.51
C ASP A 152 18.42 -19.30 30.76
N VAL A 153 18.50 -19.23 29.42
CA VAL A 153 17.37 -19.13 28.51
C VAL A 153 17.41 -20.28 27.49
N THR A 154 18.01 -21.39 27.85
CA THR A 154 18.18 -22.55 26.96
C THR A 154 16.85 -23.00 26.35
N GLY A 155 16.81 -23.07 25.01
CA GLY A 155 15.63 -23.46 24.25
C GLY A 155 14.49 -22.47 24.23
N LYS A 156 14.61 -21.32 24.86
CA LYS A 156 13.57 -20.28 24.90
C LYS A 156 13.69 -19.30 23.75
N ILE A 157 12.58 -18.64 23.42
CA ILE A 157 12.57 -17.51 22.49
C ILE A 157 12.65 -16.23 23.32
N VAL A 158 13.74 -15.51 23.20
CA VAL A 158 13.95 -14.26 23.93
C VAL A 158 13.30 -13.11 23.17
N PHE A 159 12.36 -12.41 23.79
CA PHE A 159 11.70 -11.24 23.23
C PHE A 159 12.23 -9.96 23.90
N ILE A 160 12.94 -9.15 23.12
CA ILE A 160 13.43 -7.82 23.48
C ILE A 160 12.45 -6.83 22.91
N ALA A 161 11.52 -6.35 23.75
CA ALA A 161 10.33 -5.62 23.31
C ALA A 161 10.58 -4.14 23.02
N ALA A 162 11.45 -3.49 23.80
CA ALA A 162 11.83 -2.10 23.61
C ALA A 162 13.32 -2.03 23.27
N VAL A 163 13.64 -1.36 22.15
CA VAL A 163 15.02 -1.27 21.68
C VAL A 163 15.61 0.06 22.14
N THR A 164 16.42 0.03 23.17
CA THR A 164 17.26 1.17 23.54
C THR A 164 18.76 0.92 23.27
N ASN A 165 19.23 -0.32 23.38
CA ASN A 165 20.59 -0.69 23.01
C ASN A 165 20.68 -2.20 22.72
N VAL A 166 20.45 -2.58 21.46
CA VAL A 166 20.35 -3.99 21.05
C VAL A 166 21.71 -4.67 20.94
N ALA A 167 22.81 -3.90 20.83
CA ALA A 167 24.10 -4.42 20.38
C ALA A 167 24.58 -5.62 21.19
N ASP A 168 24.30 -5.68 22.50
CA ASP A 168 24.79 -6.74 23.38
C ASP A 168 23.68 -7.70 23.87
N ALA A 169 22.42 -7.27 23.85
CA ALA A 169 21.31 -8.05 24.39
C ALA A 169 21.04 -9.33 23.60
N TYR A 170 21.01 -9.25 22.25
CA TYR A 170 20.82 -10.43 21.41
C TYR A 170 21.99 -11.41 21.51
N LEU A 171 23.23 -10.88 21.63
CA LEU A 171 24.43 -11.69 21.80
C LEU A 171 24.43 -12.43 23.15
N THR A 172 24.08 -11.71 24.21
CA THR A 172 23.92 -12.29 25.56
C THR A 172 22.84 -13.38 25.56
N ALA A 173 21.70 -13.15 24.89
CA ALA A 173 20.65 -14.16 24.74
C ALA A 173 21.18 -15.42 24.02
N ALA A 174 21.92 -15.25 22.92
CA ALA A 174 22.52 -16.35 22.18
C ALA A 174 23.52 -17.13 23.04
N GLN A 175 24.41 -16.45 23.75
CA GLN A 175 25.40 -17.06 24.65
C GLN A 175 24.76 -17.83 25.82
N ARG A 176 23.56 -17.40 26.26
CA ARG A 176 22.79 -18.07 27.33
C ARG A 176 21.82 -19.14 26.81
N GLY A 177 21.99 -19.60 25.56
CA GLY A 177 21.30 -20.74 25.00
C GLY A 177 19.90 -20.44 24.41
N ALA A 178 19.57 -19.19 24.12
CA ALA A 178 18.32 -18.86 23.43
C ALA A 178 18.19 -19.62 22.11
N ALA A 179 16.98 -20.11 21.80
CA ALA A 179 16.70 -20.76 20.53
C ALA A 179 16.52 -19.74 19.37
N ALA A 180 15.99 -18.57 19.67
CA ALA A 180 15.88 -17.42 18.76
C ALA A 180 15.67 -16.12 19.55
N VAL A 181 15.85 -14.99 18.86
CA VAL A 181 15.55 -13.65 19.41
C VAL A 181 14.50 -12.95 18.56
N LEU A 182 13.52 -12.34 19.20
CA LEU A 182 12.54 -11.45 18.59
C LEU A 182 12.82 -10.03 19.09
N LEU A 183 13.01 -9.10 18.15
CA LEU A 183 13.23 -7.69 18.44
C LEU A 183 11.96 -6.90 18.15
N GLY A 184 11.40 -6.25 19.17
CA GLY A 184 10.36 -5.26 19.04
C GLY A 184 10.94 -3.85 19.04
N ARG A 185 10.08 -2.86 18.79
CA ARG A 185 10.42 -1.43 18.88
C ARG A 185 9.30 -0.66 19.56
N ILE A 186 8.76 -1.25 20.65
CA ILE A 186 7.67 -0.65 21.40
C ILE A 186 8.15 0.68 22.01
N GLY A 187 7.42 1.76 21.73
CA GLY A 187 7.72 3.10 22.26
C GLY A 187 8.88 3.84 21.58
N ALA A 188 9.45 3.30 20.50
CA ALA A 188 10.56 3.95 19.81
C ALA A 188 10.15 5.22 19.04
N ASP A 189 8.90 5.29 18.56
CA ASP A 189 8.33 6.47 17.91
C ASP A 189 6.90 6.69 18.43
N PRO A 190 6.62 7.82 19.10
CA PRO A 190 5.28 8.11 19.61
C PRO A 190 4.29 8.55 18.52
N LEU A 191 4.78 8.97 17.36
CA LEU A 191 3.96 9.55 16.29
C LEU A 191 3.57 8.54 15.22
N ARG A 192 4.34 7.44 15.08
CA ARG A 192 4.19 6.48 14.01
C ARG A 192 4.48 5.06 14.49
N ARG A 193 3.64 4.10 14.10
CA ARG A 193 3.94 2.68 14.28
C ARG A 193 5.05 2.24 13.32
N LEU A 194 5.96 1.44 13.82
CA LEU A 194 7.11 1.00 13.05
C LEU A 194 6.84 -0.34 12.37
N SER A 195 7.32 -0.46 11.11
CA SER A 195 7.23 -1.66 10.28
C SER A 195 8.01 -2.86 10.84
N ALA A 196 7.74 -4.04 10.32
CA ALA A 196 8.66 -5.17 10.47
C ALA A 196 10.01 -4.84 9.79
N PHE A 197 11.10 -5.36 10.33
CA PHE A 197 12.45 -5.00 9.85
C PHE A 197 13.42 -6.16 9.89
N SER A 198 14.46 -6.08 9.08
CA SER A 198 15.62 -6.98 9.14
C SER A 198 16.69 -6.34 10.02
N PRO A 199 16.91 -6.86 11.24
CA PRO A 199 17.87 -6.27 12.16
C PRO A 199 19.30 -6.37 11.60
N THR A 200 20.05 -5.28 11.64
CA THR A 200 21.50 -5.30 11.39
C THR A 200 22.21 -5.53 12.72
N LEU A 201 22.99 -6.59 12.79
CA LEU A 201 23.71 -6.98 14.00
C LEU A 201 25.21 -6.72 13.81
N PRO A 202 25.88 -6.05 14.76
CA PRO A 202 27.33 -5.85 14.69
C PRO A 202 28.13 -7.16 14.77
N THR A 203 27.61 -8.17 15.48
CA THR A 203 28.24 -9.49 15.62
C THR A 203 27.30 -10.59 15.14
N PRO A 204 27.72 -11.49 14.23
CA PRO A 204 26.92 -12.63 13.82
C PRO A 204 26.62 -13.59 14.98
N VAL A 205 25.45 -14.23 14.91
CA VAL A 205 25.02 -15.25 15.87
C VAL A 205 24.49 -16.50 15.17
N THR A 206 24.54 -17.65 15.88
CA THR A 206 24.14 -18.97 15.37
C THR A 206 22.67 -19.31 15.64
N ILE A 207 21.86 -18.30 15.92
CA ILE A 207 20.40 -18.41 16.14
C ILE A 207 19.64 -17.42 15.25
N PRO A 208 18.36 -17.69 14.92
CA PRO A 208 17.53 -16.71 14.22
C PRO A 208 17.30 -15.45 15.06
N VAL A 209 17.40 -14.29 14.42
CA VAL A 209 17.05 -12.99 15.00
C VAL A 209 16.08 -12.27 14.08
N LEU A 210 14.86 -12.02 14.54
CA LEU A 210 13.78 -11.45 13.74
C LEU A 210 13.34 -10.10 14.29
N GLY A 211 13.01 -9.18 13.37
CA GLY A 211 12.50 -7.85 13.70
C GLY A 211 10.99 -7.75 13.48
N LEU A 212 10.23 -7.63 14.57
CA LEU A 212 8.77 -7.49 14.56
C LEU A 212 8.35 -6.07 14.18
N ALA A 213 7.21 -5.94 13.52
CA ALA A 213 6.50 -4.68 13.50
C ALA A 213 6.07 -4.29 14.93
N GLN A 214 5.99 -3.00 15.22
CA GLN A 214 5.62 -2.53 16.56
C GLN A 214 4.28 -3.13 17.02
N VAL A 215 3.28 -3.16 16.14
CA VAL A 215 1.97 -3.76 16.45
C VAL A 215 2.05 -5.26 16.73
N GLN A 216 2.95 -5.99 16.07
CA GLN A 216 3.19 -7.42 16.35
C GLN A 216 3.83 -7.60 17.72
N ALA A 217 4.81 -6.76 18.06
CA ALA A 217 5.45 -6.75 19.37
C ALA A 217 4.47 -6.42 20.50
N GLU A 218 3.61 -5.41 20.32
CA GLU A 218 2.54 -5.05 21.24
C GLU A 218 1.54 -6.20 21.45
N ARG A 219 1.12 -6.86 20.36
CA ARG A 219 0.24 -8.04 20.40
C ARG A 219 0.88 -9.23 21.12
N LEU A 220 2.17 -9.46 20.91
CA LEU A 220 2.93 -10.50 21.61
C LEU A 220 2.96 -10.22 23.10
N ARG A 221 3.32 -8.99 23.52
CA ARG A 221 3.34 -8.57 24.92
C ARG A 221 1.96 -8.69 25.58
N ALA A 222 0.90 -8.30 24.89
CA ALA A 222 -0.47 -8.46 25.39
C ALA A 222 -0.88 -9.93 25.61
N ARG A 223 -0.35 -10.86 24.80
CA ARG A 223 -0.58 -12.30 25.00
C ARG A 223 0.24 -12.84 26.19
N LEU A 224 1.49 -12.42 26.32
CA LEU A 224 2.36 -12.79 27.45
C LEU A 224 1.78 -12.33 28.79
N ALA A 225 1.14 -11.18 28.84
CA ALA A 225 0.43 -10.71 30.04
C ALA A 225 -0.75 -11.60 30.48
N LYS A 226 -1.26 -12.47 29.57
CA LYS A 226 -2.35 -13.41 29.86
C LYS A 226 -1.88 -14.81 30.18
N GLY A 227 -0.60 -15.10 30.06
CA GLY A 227 0.00 -16.39 30.36
C GLY A 227 1.16 -16.79 29.45
N THR A 228 1.58 -18.02 29.58
CA THR A 228 2.69 -18.57 28.82
C THR A 228 2.36 -18.63 27.32
N VAL A 229 3.27 -18.13 26.48
CA VAL A 229 3.14 -18.14 25.02
C VAL A 229 4.26 -18.96 24.42
N THR A 230 3.90 -19.96 23.61
CA THR A 230 4.85 -20.70 22.76
C THR A 230 4.72 -20.19 21.34
N VAL A 231 5.85 -19.96 20.67
CA VAL A 231 5.89 -19.51 19.28
C VAL A 231 6.80 -20.39 18.45
N LYS A 232 6.48 -20.48 17.16
CA LYS A 232 7.36 -21.06 16.16
C LYS A 232 7.94 -19.94 15.30
N VAL A 233 9.26 -19.80 15.30
CA VAL A 233 10.03 -18.80 14.58
C VAL A 233 10.72 -19.45 13.40
N SER A 234 10.63 -18.85 12.22
CA SER A 234 11.38 -19.28 11.03
C SER A 234 12.09 -18.09 10.40
N SER A 235 13.32 -18.33 9.94
CA SER A 235 14.12 -17.39 9.15
C SER A 235 14.49 -18.03 7.82
N VAL A 236 14.42 -17.26 6.72
CA VAL A 236 14.70 -17.76 5.37
C VAL A 236 15.47 -16.70 4.60
N GLN A 237 16.56 -17.12 3.94
CA GLN A 237 17.25 -16.30 2.97
C GLN A 237 16.75 -16.61 1.56
N HIS A 238 16.16 -15.62 0.90
CA HIS A 238 15.76 -15.69 -0.50
C HIS A 238 16.89 -15.15 -1.38
N LYS A 239 17.43 -16.01 -2.25
CA LYS A 239 18.61 -15.71 -3.11
C LYS A 239 18.25 -15.62 -4.58
N ASN A 240 19.13 -14.96 -5.35
CA ASN A 240 19.01 -14.88 -6.82
C ASN A 240 17.69 -14.33 -7.31
N LEU A 241 17.12 -13.38 -6.60
CA LEU A 241 15.79 -12.85 -6.84
C LEU A 241 15.70 -12.04 -8.14
N THR A 242 14.55 -12.14 -8.77
CA THR A 242 14.18 -11.34 -9.94
C THR A 242 12.83 -10.69 -9.66
N SER A 243 12.77 -9.39 -9.76
CA SER A 243 11.55 -8.62 -9.75
C SER A 243 11.19 -8.16 -11.17
N TYR A 244 10.01 -7.59 -11.36
CA TYR A 244 9.52 -7.24 -12.69
C TYR A 244 8.78 -5.92 -12.67
N ASN A 245 8.95 -5.11 -13.72
CA ASN A 245 7.99 -4.07 -14.06
C ASN A 245 6.91 -4.66 -14.97
N VAL A 246 5.65 -4.29 -14.74
CA VAL A 246 4.53 -4.61 -15.62
C VAL A 246 4.18 -3.36 -16.43
N ILE A 247 4.48 -3.38 -17.72
CA ILE A 247 4.29 -2.23 -18.60
C ILE A 247 3.21 -2.57 -19.61
N ALA A 248 2.16 -1.76 -19.70
CA ALA A 248 1.03 -1.96 -20.58
C ALA A 248 0.78 -0.71 -21.41
N GLU A 249 0.86 -0.84 -22.72
CA GLU A 249 0.69 0.28 -23.65
C GLU A 249 -0.48 0.06 -24.60
N ARG A 250 -1.18 1.14 -24.89
CA ARG A 250 -2.13 1.24 -25.99
C ARG A 250 -1.72 2.41 -26.88
N PRO A 251 -1.60 2.21 -28.20
CA PRO A 251 -1.28 3.29 -29.14
C PRO A 251 -2.35 4.36 -29.15
N ALA A 252 -2.00 5.53 -29.66
CA ALA A 252 -2.93 6.60 -29.94
C ALA A 252 -4.04 6.12 -30.90
N THR A 253 -5.26 6.68 -30.74
CA THR A 253 -6.37 6.41 -31.64
C THR A 253 -6.19 7.16 -32.97
N PHE A 254 -5.68 8.39 -32.87
CA PHE A 254 -5.44 9.26 -34.03
C PHE A 254 -3.96 9.34 -34.35
N HIS A 255 -3.63 10.01 -35.46
CA HIS A 255 -2.26 10.18 -35.91
C HIS A 255 -1.40 10.86 -34.83
N ASN A 256 -0.29 10.21 -34.49
CA ASN A 256 0.67 10.63 -33.47
C ASN A 256 2.08 10.64 -34.06
N PRO A 257 2.42 11.67 -34.87
CA PRO A 257 3.68 11.68 -35.63
C PRO A 257 4.91 11.69 -34.75
N ASP A 258 4.84 12.35 -33.58
CA ASP A 258 5.95 12.40 -32.61
C ASP A 258 5.96 11.18 -31.67
N ASN A 259 5.05 10.24 -31.88
CA ASN A 259 4.90 9.03 -31.07
C ASN A 259 4.84 9.34 -29.57
N LYS A 260 4.17 10.43 -29.17
CA LYS A 260 4.06 10.88 -27.77
C LYS A 260 3.29 9.89 -26.92
N VAL A 261 3.64 9.84 -25.63
CA VAL A 261 3.02 8.95 -24.66
C VAL A 261 2.77 9.68 -23.34
N VAL A 262 1.65 9.41 -22.70
CA VAL A 262 1.35 9.79 -21.31
C VAL A 262 1.41 8.55 -20.45
N MET A 263 2.05 8.63 -19.29
CA MET A 263 2.21 7.51 -18.37
C MET A 263 1.37 7.71 -17.10
N VAL A 264 0.69 6.65 -16.65
CA VAL A 264 0.05 6.57 -15.34
C VAL A 264 0.66 5.38 -14.62
N THR A 265 1.23 5.63 -13.45
CA THR A 265 2.12 4.67 -12.79
C THR A 265 1.81 4.52 -11.31
N ALA A 266 2.21 3.39 -10.74
CA ALA A 266 2.14 3.04 -9.32
C ALA A 266 3.18 1.95 -9.05
N HIS A 267 3.49 1.65 -7.80
CA HIS A 267 4.21 0.41 -7.50
C HIS A 267 3.27 -0.67 -6.99
N TYR A 268 3.69 -1.93 -7.06
CA TYR A 268 2.82 -3.02 -6.66
C TYR A 268 3.45 -3.95 -5.62
N ASP A 269 4.73 -3.77 -5.29
CA ASP A 269 5.36 -4.43 -4.15
C ASP A 269 4.93 -3.79 -2.82
N SER A 270 5.27 -4.41 -1.72
CA SER A 270 5.03 -3.91 -0.36
C SER A 270 6.11 -4.39 0.60
N VAL A 271 6.21 -3.78 1.78
CA VAL A 271 7.20 -4.16 2.81
C VAL A 271 6.83 -5.46 3.55
N PRO A 272 7.80 -6.11 4.22
CA PRO A 272 7.53 -7.30 5.03
C PRO A 272 6.45 -7.07 6.08
N GLY A 273 5.47 -7.98 6.10
CA GLY A 273 4.37 -7.98 7.07
C GLY A 273 3.22 -7.03 6.75
N SER A 274 3.34 -6.13 5.77
CA SER A 274 2.25 -5.24 5.34
C SER A 274 1.49 -5.85 4.16
N PRO A 275 0.14 -5.98 4.25
CA PRO A 275 -0.69 -6.29 3.09
C PRO A 275 -0.64 -5.21 2.00
N GLY A 276 -0.18 -4.00 2.34
CA GLY A 276 0.00 -2.90 1.40
C GLY A 276 -1.30 -2.50 0.70
N ALA A 277 -2.37 -2.27 1.46
CA ALA A 277 -3.66 -1.92 0.85
C ALA A 277 -3.64 -0.50 0.31
N ASN A 278 -3.15 0.46 1.10
CA ASN A 278 -2.97 1.82 0.63
C ASN A 278 -1.59 1.99 -0.02
N ASP A 279 -0.53 1.41 0.54
CA ASP A 279 0.84 1.49 0.05
C ASP A 279 1.30 0.18 -0.64
N ASP A 280 1.37 0.06 -1.96
CA ASP A 280 0.67 0.91 -2.92
C ASP A 280 -0.31 0.08 -3.76
N GLY A 281 -1.09 -0.74 -3.04
CA GLY A 281 -2.25 -1.41 -3.65
C GLY A 281 -3.23 -0.40 -4.22
N SER A 282 -3.41 0.76 -3.54
CA SER A 282 -4.36 1.79 -3.95
C SER A 282 -4.02 2.43 -5.29
N GLY A 283 -2.76 2.79 -5.52
CA GLY A 283 -2.30 3.32 -6.80
C GLY A 283 -2.30 2.26 -7.89
N THR A 284 -1.89 1.03 -7.55
CA THR A 284 -1.97 -0.10 -8.49
C THR A 284 -3.39 -0.29 -9.01
N VAL A 285 -4.42 -0.30 -8.14
CA VAL A 285 -5.80 -0.51 -8.61
C VAL A 285 -6.41 0.73 -9.26
N LEU A 286 -5.93 1.93 -8.92
CA LEU A 286 -6.24 3.14 -9.68
C LEU A 286 -5.77 2.99 -11.14
N CYS A 287 -4.55 2.52 -11.37
CA CYS A 287 -4.05 2.24 -12.72
C CYS A 287 -4.92 1.21 -13.45
N LEU A 288 -5.32 0.11 -12.82
CA LEU A 288 -6.17 -0.91 -13.45
C LEU A 288 -7.55 -0.39 -13.81
N GLU A 289 -8.18 0.42 -12.95
CA GLU A 289 -9.48 1.02 -13.24
C GLU A 289 -9.40 2.07 -14.34
N LEU A 290 -8.37 2.92 -14.33
CA LEU A 290 -8.14 3.87 -15.41
C LEU A 290 -7.81 3.16 -16.73
N ALA A 291 -7.07 2.06 -16.72
CA ALA A 291 -6.84 1.23 -17.90
C ALA A 291 -8.17 0.72 -18.49
N ARG A 292 -9.08 0.25 -17.64
CA ARG A 292 -10.42 -0.17 -18.06
C ARG A 292 -11.22 0.96 -18.72
N VAL A 293 -11.17 2.16 -18.17
CA VAL A 293 -11.94 3.30 -18.70
C VAL A 293 -11.32 3.85 -19.96
N LEU A 294 -10.01 4.08 -19.97
CA LEU A 294 -9.31 4.75 -21.06
C LEU A 294 -9.13 3.87 -22.31
N ARG A 295 -9.29 2.55 -22.20
CA ARG A 295 -9.07 1.63 -23.34
C ARG A 295 -9.89 1.94 -24.59
N TYR A 296 -11.08 2.54 -24.43
CA TYR A 296 -11.99 2.83 -25.52
C TYR A 296 -12.11 4.32 -25.83
N LEU A 297 -11.42 5.17 -25.08
CA LEU A 297 -11.50 6.61 -25.30
C LEU A 297 -10.52 7.03 -26.40
N PRO A 298 -10.94 7.92 -27.31
CA PRO A 298 -10.08 8.41 -28.39
C PRO A 298 -8.97 9.30 -27.81
N THR A 299 -7.75 9.12 -28.31
CA THR A 299 -6.56 9.85 -27.84
C THR A 299 -5.62 10.21 -29.01
N ASN A 300 -4.93 11.34 -28.89
CA ASN A 300 -3.90 11.81 -29.80
C ASN A 300 -2.51 11.28 -29.41
N LYS A 301 -2.34 10.82 -28.17
CA LYS A 301 -1.11 10.23 -27.67
C LYS A 301 -1.35 8.79 -27.22
N ALA A 302 -0.30 7.99 -27.19
CA ALA A 302 -0.33 6.68 -26.58
C ALA A 302 -0.51 6.79 -25.07
N ILE A 303 -1.17 5.82 -24.46
CA ILE A 303 -1.22 5.69 -23.00
C ILE A 303 -0.41 4.49 -22.56
N ARG A 304 0.41 4.69 -21.52
CA ARG A 304 1.21 3.64 -20.90
C ARG A 304 0.90 3.58 -19.42
N PHE A 305 0.46 2.42 -18.96
CA PHE A 305 0.41 2.07 -17.54
C PHE A 305 1.68 1.32 -17.18
N ALA A 306 2.35 1.72 -16.11
CA ALA A 306 3.53 1.02 -15.63
C ALA A 306 3.41 0.79 -14.12
N LEU A 307 3.45 -0.48 -13.74
CA LEU A 307 3.38 -0.93 -12.36
C LEU A 307 4.78 -1.42 -11.98
N TRP A 308 5.41 -0.69 -11.04
CA TRP A 308 6.80 -0.90 -10.68
C TRP A 308 6.95 -1.98 -9.62
N GLY A 309 7.92 -2.85 -9.77
CA GLY A 309 8.36 -3.75 -8.71
C GLY A 309 9.54 -3.16 -7.96
N SER A 310 9.73 -3.58 -6.71
CA SER A 310 10.87 -3.17 -5.87
C SER A 310 10.99 -1.66 -5.64
N GLU A 311 9.90 -0.94 -5.56
CA GLU A 311 9.89 0.47 -5.15
C GLU A 311 10.44 0.62 -3.74
N GLU A 312 9.92 -0.18 -2.81
CA GLU A 312 10.17 -0.19 -1.37
C GLU A 312 11.66 -0.41 -0.99
N TYR A 313 12.45 -0.81 -1.95
CA TYR A 313 13.89 -1.05 -1.79
C TYR A 313 14.77 -0.03 -2.51
N GLY A 314 14.21 1.16 -2.78
CA GLY A 314 14.93 2.29 -3.37
C GLY A 314 14.64 2.51 -4.84
N LEU A 315 13.37 2.42 -5.25
CA LEU A 315 12.88 2.73 -6.60
C LEU A 315 13.55 1.86 -7.68
N ILE A 316 13.89 0.60 -7.36
CA ILE A 316 14.74 -0.22 -8.24
C ILE A 316 14.07 -0.43 -9.59
N GLY A 317 12.77 -0.73 -9.61
CA GLY A 317 12.04 -1.00 -10.85
C GLY A 317 11.96 0.21 -11.78
N SER A 318 11.53 1.35 -11.26
CA SER A 318 11.44 2.58 -12.06
C SER A 318 12.81 3.09 -12.51
N ARG A 319 13.84 3.02 -11.64
CA ARG A 319 15.23 3.33 -12.02
C ARG A 319 15.74 2.40 -13.12
N HIS A 320 15.47 1.09 -13.01
CA HIS A 320 15.83 0.15 -14.05
C HIS A 320 15.13 0.49 -15.37
N TYR A 321 13.83 0.77 -15.35
CA TYR A 321 13.09 1.16 -16.55
C TYR A 321 13.67 2.41 -17.20
N VAL A 322 13.85 3.48 -16.43
CA VAL A 322 14.37 4.76 -16.94
C VAL A 322 15.80 4.63 -17.48
N SER A 323 16.63 3.79 -16.86
CA SER A 323 18.01 3.55 -17.30
C SER A 323 18.10 2.88 -18.70
N GLN A 324 17.04 2.20 -19.13
CA GLN A 324 16.96 1.53 -20.44
C GLN A 324 16.37 2.43 -21.54
N LEU A 325 15.87 3.62 -21.20
CA LEU A 325 15.30 4.55 -22.17
C LEU A 325 16.41 5.26 -22.97
N SER A 326 16.26 5.26 -24.29
CA SER A 326 17.04 6.13 -25.15
C SER A 326 16.59 7.60 -25.03
N GLU A 327 17.42 8.56 -25.45
CA GLU A 327 17.01 9.97 -25.50
C GLU A 327 15.73 10.23 -26.31
N PRO A 328 15.54 9.61 -27.49
CA PRO A 328 14.27 9.69 -28.22
C PRO A 328 13.07 9.16 -27.40
N ASP A 329 13.25 8.05 -26.65
CA ASP A 329 12.18 7.49 -25.82
C ASP A 329 11.81 8.41 -24.66
N ILE A 330 12.81 9.04 -24.05
CA ILE A 330 12.59 10.05 -22.99
C ILE A 330 11.76 11.22 -23.54
N LYS A 331 12.13 11.74 -24.71
CA LYS A 331 11.44 12.87 -25.37
C LYS A 331 9.99 12.56 -25.79
N ARG A 332 9.64 11.29 -25.93
CA ARG A 332 8.25 10.85 -26.21
C ARG A 332 7.35 11.04 -24.98
N ILE A 333 7.88 10.95 -23.77
CA ILE A 333 7.07 10.97 -22.53
C ILE A 333 6.62 12.41 -22.25
N THR A 334 5.34 12.68 -22.42
CA THR A 334 4.73 14.01 -22.17
C THR A 334 4.57 14.27 -20.68
N GLY A 335 4.31 13.23 -19.89
CA GLY A 335 4.17 13.32 -18.44
C GLY A 335 3.96 11.96 -17.80
N THR A 336 4.43 11.83 -16.56
CA THR A 336 4.30 10.63 -15.74
C THR A 336 3.54 10.97 -14.45
N PHE A 337 2.35 10.38 -14.30
CA PHE A 337 1.51 10.49 -13.11
C PHE A 337 1.80 9.30 -12.19
N GLN A 338 2.65 9.47 -11.19
CA GLN A 338 2.86 8.47 -10.14
C GLN A 338 1.74 8.58 -9.11
N ASN A 339 1.19 7.46 -8.70
CA ASN A 339 0.07 7.38 -7.77
C ASN A 339 0.44 6.46 -6.62
N ASP A 340 0.87 7.03 -5.52
CA ASP A 340 1.39 6.30 -4.38
C ASP A 340 0.66 6.76 -3.12
N MET A 341 -0.12 5.83 -2.52
CA MET A 341 -0.98 6.08 -1.36
C MET A 341 -2.17 7.01 -1.66
N VAL A 342 -3.07 6.55 -2.54
CA VAL A 342 -4.18 7.37 -3.07
C VAL A 342 -5.55 7.09 -2.47
N ALA A 343 -5.63 6.32 -1.36
CA ALA A 343 -6.93 5.91 -0.80
C ALA A 343 -6.99 5.81 0.73
N THR A 344 -6.05 6.37 1.47
CA THR A 344 -6.04 6.25 2.95
C THR A 344 -7.36 6.62 3.62
N ALA A 345 -7.77 5.87 4.65
CA ALA A 345 -8.91 6.19 5.49
C ALA A 345 -8.54 7.07 6.71
N TYR A 346 -7.27 7.40 6.89
CA TYR A 346 -6.80 8.23 7.99
C TYR A 346 -7.35 9.65 7.89
N ASP A 347 -8.25 10.03 8.80
CA ASP A 347 -8.98 11.31 8.75
C ASP A 347 -8.06 12.53 8.56
N PRO A 348 -6.94 12.69 9.28
CA PRO A 348 -6.05 13.83 9.10
C PRO A 348 -5.42 13.94 7.71
N ALA A 349 -5.32 12.83 6.95
CA ALA A 349 -4.78 12.83 5.59
C ALA A 349 -5.84 13.24 4.55
N HIS A 350 -6.41 14.43 4.68
CA HIS A 350 -7.56 14.90 3.89
C HIS A 350 -7.18 15.83 2.71
N ILE A 351 -5.89 16.08 2.51
CA ILE A 351 -5.38 16.87 1.39
C ILE A 351 -4.77 15.97 0.33
N TYR A 352 -5.18 16.16 -0.92
CA TYR A 352 -4.57 15.54 -2.09
C TYR A 352 -3.40 16.41 -2.56
N TRP A 353 -2.19 15.92 -2.32
CA TRP A 353 -0.96 16.67 -2.61
C TRP A 353 -0.44 16.38 -4.00
N LEU A 354 0.03 17.45 -4.66
CA LEU A 354 0.79 17.39 -5.90
C LEU A 354 2.27 17.45 -5.51
N LEU A 355 3.00 16.36 -5.69
CA LEU A 355 4.36 16.18 -5.17
C LEU A 355 5.36 16.08 -6.32
N SER A 356 6.01 17.19 -6.68
CA SER A 356 7.14 17.19 -7.62
C SER A 356 8.46 17.08 -6.85
N VAL A 357 9.53 16.65 -7.53
CA VAL A 357 10.83 16.46 -6.87
C VAL A 357 11.41 17.77 -6.32
N ASP A 358 11.26 18.84 -7.08
CA ASP A 358 11.82 20.17 -6.80
C ASP A 358 10.78 21.19 -6.28
N GLY A 359 9.52 20.80 -6.16
CA GLY A 359 8.42 21.71 -5.81
C GLY A 359 7.95 22.60 -6.95
N ALA A 360 8.50 22.47 -8.14
CA ALA A 360 8.09 23.26 -9.30
C ALA A 360 6.88 22.64 -10.01
N ASN A 361 6.13 23.50 -10.69
CA ASN A 361 5.09 23.08 -11.60
C ASN A 361 5.65 22.36 -12.83
N ASN A 362 4.98 21.31 -13.23
CA ASN A 362 5.24 20.63 -14.50
C ASN A 362 3.92 20.22 -15.16
N ALA A 363 3.96 19.62 -16.34
CA ALA A 363 2.76 19.28 -17.11
C ALA A 363 1.76 18.42 -16.30
N THR A 364 2.24 17.50 -15.46
CA THR A 364 1.35 16.61 -14.69
C THR A 364 0.71 17.32 -13.51
N THR A 365 1.47 18.14 -12.76
CA THR A 365 0.92 18.92 -11.64
C THR A 365 -0.09 19.96 -12.13
N GLN A 366 0.21 20.64 -13.24
CA GLN A 366 -0.71 21.60 -13.86
C GLN A 366 -2.00 20.93 -14.34
N ALA A 367 -1.91 19.75 -14.97
CA ALA A 367 -3.08 19.01 -15.43
C ALA A 367 -3.98 18.58 -14.25
N VAL A 368 -3.39 18.09 -13.13
CA VAL A 368 -4.18 17.69 -11.95
C VAL A 368 -4.77 18.90 -11.24
N ALA A 369 -4.04 20.01 -11.10
CA ALA A 369 -4.57 21.26 -10.53
C ALA A 369 -5.74 21.80 -11.36
N ALA A 370 -5.63 21.78 -12.69
CA ALA A 370 -6.70 22.19 -13.60
C ALA A 370 -7.93 21.25 -13.50
N ALA A 371 -7.71 19.92 -13.40
CA ALA A 371 -8.77 18.96 -13.17
C ALA A 371 -9.46 19.20 -11.81
N ALA A 372 -8.69 19.43 -10.74
CA ALA A 372 -9.23 19.73 -9.42
C ALA A 372 -10.15 20.95 -9.44
N LYS A 373 -9.75 22.01 -10.14
CA LYS A 373 -10.60 23.21 -10.32
C LYS A 373 -11.88 22.90 -11.09
N ARG A 374 -11.80 22.19 -12.21
CA ARG A 374 -12.97 21.82 -13.03
C ARG A 374 -13.94 20.91 -12.29
N LEU A 375 -13.43 20.02 -11.45
CA LEU A 375 -14.22 19.02 -10.73
C LEU A 375 -14.66 19.49 -9.33
N GLY A 376 -14.26 20.68 -8.88
CA GLY A 376 -14.63 21.22 -7.57
C GLY A 376 -13.83 20.65 -6.40
N TYR A 377 -12.66 20.02 -6.66
CA TYR A 377 -11.77 19.46 -5.66
C TYR A 377 -10.61 20.39 -5.26
N GLU A 378 -10.58 21.62 -5.79
CA GLU A 378 -9.56 22.62 -5.50
C GLU A 378 -9.33 22.87 -4.00
N PRO A 379 -10.37 22.94 -3.13
CA PRO A 379 -10.16 23.14 -1.69
C PRO A 379 -9.43 22.01 -0.98
N ARG A 380 -9.43 20.82 -1.58
CA ARG A 380 -8.76 19.61 -1.05
C ARG A 380 -7.46 19.30 -1.76
N THR A 381 -7.02 20.13 -2.70
CA THR A 381 -5.82 19.88 -3.52
C THR A 381 -4.79 20.96 -3.25
N LYS A 382 -3.58 20.57 -2.89
CA LYS A 382 -2.46 21.49 -2.59
C LYS A 382 -1.18 21.09 -3.32
N GLY A 383 -0.33 22.07 -3.56
CA GLY A 383 0.95 21.91 -4.21
C GLY A 383 1.06 22.66 -5.54
N PRO A 384 2.15 22.47 -6.31
CA PRO A 384 3.19 21.48 -6.04
C PRO A 384 4.08 21.83 -4.86
N VAL A 385 4.60 20.77 -4.20
CA VAL A 385 5.59 20.88 -3.14
C VAL A 385 6.69 19.84 -3.35
N ALA A 386 7.91 20.16 -2.86
CA ALA A 386 9.07 19.31 -3.05
C ALA A 386 8.96 18.01 -2.26
N ARG A 387 9.02 16.86 -2.97
CA ARG A 387 9.15 15.54 -2.39
C ARG A 387 9.74 14.55 -3.40
N GLY A 388 10.89 13.97 -3.06
CA GLY A 388 11.60 12.99 -3.88
C GLY A 388 11.67 11.61 -3.25
N SER A 389 10.53 10.93 -3.05
CA SER A 389 10.51 9.63 -2.35
C SER A 389 9.54 8.62 -2.98
N SER A 390 9.33 8.65 -4.29
CA SER A 390 8.56 7.65 -5.03
C SER A 390 9.01 7.61 -6.50
N ASP A 391 8.45 6.74 -7.32
CA ASP A 391 8.90 6.40 -8.69
C ASP A 391 8.86 7.54 -9.72
N HIS A 392 8.36 8.71 -9.37
CA HIS A 392 8.47 9.92 -10.22
C HIS A 392 9.91 10.47 -10.27
N VAL A 393 10.75 10.12 -9.29
CA VAL A 393 12.13 10.64 -9.16
C VAL A 393 13.01 10.30 -10.36
N PRO A 394 13.15 9.04 -10.80
CA PRO A 394 14.00 8.70 -11.93
C PRO A 394 13.59 9.40 -13.23
N PHE A 395 12.30 9.66 -13.42
CA PHE A 395 11.78 10.39 -14.56
C PHE A 395 12.18 11.88 -14.51
N HIS A 396 12.00 12.52 -13.36
CA HIS A 396 12.42 13.89 -13.13
C HIS A 396 13.94 14.06 -13.38
N GLU A 397 14.77 13.13 -12.88
CA GLU A 397 16.23 13.12 -13.09
C GLU A 397 16.63 13.09 -14.59
N LYS A 398 15.73 12.63 -15.46
CA LYS A 398 15.88 12.63 -16.92
C LYS A 398 15.16 13.77 -17.63
N GLY A 399 14.62 14.75 -16.89
CA GLY A 399 13.92 15.90 -17.43
C GLY A 399 12.50 15.59 -17.94
N VAL A 400 11.92 14.43 -17.58
CA VAL A 400 10.53 14.10 -17.88
C VAL A 400 9.63 14.80 -16.85
N PRO A 401 8.54 15.50 -17.26
CA PRO A 401 7.54 16.02 -16.35
C PRO A 401 6.93 14.87 -15.54
N ALA A 402 7.20 14.83 -14.23
CA ALA A 402 6.73 13.77 -13.35
C ALA A 402 6.38 14.31 -11.97
N ALA A 403 5.34 13.74 -11.36
CA ALA A 403 4.96 14.03 -9.99
C ALA A 403 4.27 12.83 -9.37
N ASN A 404 4.35 12.73 -8.03
CA ASN A 404 3.55 11.80 -7.24
C ASN A 404 2.31 12.52 -6.72
N PHE A 405 1.20 11.79 -6.66
CA PHE A 405 -0.09 12.26 -6.17
C PHE A 405 -0.52 11.38 -5.00
N SER A 406 -0.84 11.99 -3.85
CA SER A 406 -1.03 11.23 -2.62
C SER A 406 -1.91 12.00 -1.62
N TRP A 407 -2.72 11.28 -0.85
CA TRP A 407 -3.43 11.85 0.30
C TRP A 407 -2.52 11.93 1.51
N ARG A 408 -2.41 13.12 2.10
CA ARG A 408 -1.59 13.34 3.30
C ARG A 408 -2.22 14.40 4.19
N GLY A 409 -1.74 14.50 5.45
CA GLY A 409 -2.17 15.52 6.37
C GLY A 409 -1.73 16.93 5.98
N GLU A 410 -2.42 17.92 6.53
CA GLU A 410 -2.15 19.34 6.29
C GLU A 410 -0.93 19.87 7.06
N GLY A 411 -0.63 19.26 8.21
CA GLY A 411 0.47 19.65 9.09
C GLY A 411 1.88 19.32 8.60
N GLY A 412 2.01 18.92 7.34
CA GLY A 412 3.28 18.63 6.69
C GLY A 412 3.26 17.36 5.85
N LEU A 413 4.18 17.28 4.89
CA LEU A 413 4.30 16.15 3.96
C LEU A 413 4.64 14.82 4.64
N ALA A 414 5.14 14.87 5.88
CA ALA A 414 5.49 13.70 6.66
C ALA A 414 4.31 13.13 7.46
N LEU A 415 3.13 13.78 7.47
CA LEU A 415 1.97 13.27 8.17
C LEU A 415 1.30 12.17 7.34
N LEU A 416 1.84 10.98 7.49
CA LEU A 416 1.30 9.72 6.96
C LEU A 416 0.32 9.09 7.95
N GLU A 417 -0.50 8.17 7.47
CA GLU A 417 -1.31 7.34 8.35
C GLU A 417 -0.43 6.48 9.28
N PRO A 418 -0.87 6.23 10.52
CA PRO A 418 -0.13 5.37 11.47
C PRO A 418 0.04 3.92 10.99
N THR A 419 -0.80 3.48 10.06
CA THR A 419 -0.80 2.14 9.46
C THR A 419 0.24 1.96 8.36
N TYR A 420 0.89 3.04 7.91
CA TYR A 420 1.93 3.02 6.88
C TYR A 420 3.02 1.98 7.18
N HIS A 421 3.30 1.10 6.22
CA HIS A 421 4.29 0.02 6.34
C HIS A 421 4.03 -0.98 7.49
N THR A 422 2.79 -1.11 7.95
CA THR A 422 2.45 -2.02 9.05
C THR A 422 1.48 -3.14 8.61
N PRO A 423 1.33 -4.20 9.43
CA PRO A 423 0.30 -5.21 9.21
C PRO A 423 -1.15 -4.67 9.26
N GLU A 424 -1.33 -3.42 9.64
CA GLU A 424 -2.63 -2.74 9.71
C GLU A 424 -2.93 -1.92 8.45
N ASP A 425 -2.03 -1.88 7.46
CA ASP A 425 -2.36 -1.35 6.13
C ASP A 425 -3.24 -2.35 5.37
N THR A 426 -4.46 -2.48 5.84
CA THR A 426 -5.50 -3.38 5.33
C THR A 426 -6.62 -2.61 4.66
N ILE A 427 -7.45 -3.31 3.88
CA ILE A 427 -8.65 -2.69 3.30
C ILE A 427 -9.61 -2.21 4.39
N ALA A 428 -9.77 -2.99 5.47
CA ALA A 428 -10.70 -2.67 6.54
C ALA A 428 -10.27 -1.44 7.36
N ASP A 429 -8.97 -1.29 7.57
CA ASP A 429 -8.44 -0.29 8.50
C ASP A 429 -7.97 0.99 7.80
N ASN A 430 -7.58 0.90 6.51
CA ASN A 430 -6.88 2.01 5.85
C ASN A 430 -7.43 2.42 4.46
N ILE A 431 -8.57 1.93 3.99
CA ILE A 431 -9.08 2.32 2.65
C ILE A 431 -10.37 3.12 2.74
N SER A 432 -10.33 4.33 2.17
CA SER A 432 -11.48 5.21 1.89
C SER A 432 -11.90 5.11 0.42
N LEU A 433 -13.09 4.58 0.17
CA LEU A 433 -13.66 4.54 -1.18
C LEU A 433 -13.93 5.93 -1.75
N GLU A 434 -14.24 6.89 -0.89
CA GLU A 434 -14.45 8.28 -1.32
C GLU A 434 -13.15 8.88 -1.84
N ARG A 435 -12.04 8.76 -1.09
CA ARG A 435 -10.74 9.27 -1.52
C ARG A 435 -10.21 8.55 -2.77
N LEU A 436 -10.41 7.24 -2.85
CA LEU A 436 -10.07 6.49 -4.07
C LEU A 436 -10.89 6.98 -5.28
N GLN A 437 -12.18 7.28 -5.10
CA GLN A 437 -13.01 7.83 -6.18
C GLN A 437 -12.51 9.20 -6.64
N VAL A 438 -12.20 10.10 -5.70
CA VAL A 438 -11.65 11.43 -6.01
C VAL A 438 -10.31 11.30 -6.75
N SER A 439 -9.42 10.41 -6.30
CA SER A 439 -8.13 10.16 -6.97
C SER A 439 -8.32 9.67 -8.41
N LEU A 440 -9.24 8.71 -8.62
CA LEU A 440 -9.60 8.20 -9.94
C LEU A 440 -10.12 9.31 -10.87
N GLU A 441 -10.95 10.20 -10.34
CA GLU A 441 -11.52 11.31 -11.12
C GLU A 441 -10.45 12.36 -11.46
N LEU A 442 -9.62 12.74 -10.49
CA LEU A 442 -8.55 13.72 -10.69
C LEU A 442 -7.51 13.25 -11.70
N ILE A 443 -6.93 12.08 -11.44
CA ILE A 443 -5.89 11.52 -12.32
C ILE A 443 -6.46 11.13 -13.68
N GLY A 444 -7.65 10.56 -13.68
CA GLY A 444 -8.32 10.17 -14.93
C GLY A 444 -8.63 11.36 -15.83
N ALA A 445 -9.18 12.45 -15.28
CA ALA A 445 -9.46 13.70 -16.03
C ALA A 445 -8.16 14.36 -16.51
N ALA A 446 -7.15 14.48 -15.63
CA ALA A 446 -5.86 15.08 -15.95
C ALA A 446 -5.09 14.31 -17.03
N ALA A 447 -4.98 12.99 -16.89
CA ALA A 447 -4.31 12.15 -17.87
C ALA A 447 -5.04 12.14 -19.22
N TYR A 448 -6.39 12.10 -19.21
CA TYR A 448 -7.17 12.13 -20.44
C TYR A 448 -7.06 13.48 -21.15
N ASP A 449 -6.95 14.57 -20.41
CA ASP A 449 -6.71 15.90 -20.97
C ASP A 449 -5.37 15.95 -21.72
N LEU A 450 -4.27 15.50 -21.09
CA LEU A 450 -2.97 15.41 -21.75
C LEU A 450 -2.93 14.42 -22.93
N LEU A 451 -3.74 13.37 -22.90
CA LEU A 451 -3.84 12.39 -24.00
C LEU A 451 -4.52 12.95 -25.25
N ARG A 452 -5.36 13.99 -25.11
CA ARG A 452 -6.11 14.61 -26.21
C ARG A 452 -5.38 15.82 -26.81
N HIS A 453 -4.62 16.53 -26.03
CA HIS A 453 -3.90 17.76 -26.39
C HIS A 453 -2.40 17.54 -26.47
#